data_0a67b63674d9694c341501e954056f97
#
_entry.id   0a67b63674d9694c341501e954056f97
#
_cell.length_a   1.000
_cell.length_b   1.000
_cell.length_c   1.000
_cell.angle_alpha   90.00
_cell.angle_beta   90.00
_cell.angle_gamma   90.00
#
_symmetry.space_group_name_H-M   'P 1'
#
loop_
_entity.id
_entity.type
_entity.pdbx_description
1 polymer ?
#
loop_
_entity_poly.entity_id
_entity_poly.type
_entity_poly.pdbx_seq_one_letter_code
_entity_poly.pdbx_strand_id
1 'polypeptide(L)'
;VYKRQPEEIEKIVKAQRIAERAFSRLLRDIKPGQTEKHVAALLEYYMAEYGSDGKSFDTIAASGVNSASPHAVPTDKKLENGDFLTLDFGATYDGYHSDMTRTIAIGKVTDDMKKMYDAVLFANLDAMKAIRADISGKVADSVARSTLDAWGFGKYFGHGLGHGVGLEIHEAPSASPSSQYTLKEGMILTVEPGAYISGKYGVRTEDMVVVTNDGCRNLTNTTKDLIIID
;
A
#
# COMPACT_ATOMS: atom_id res chain seq x y z
N VAL A 1 3.64 -13.09 -20.74
CA VAL A 1 3.22 -11.68 -20.63
C VAL A 1 2.00 -11.64 -19.72
N TYR A 2 2.12 -11.02 -18.56
CA TYR A 2 1.07 -10.93 -17.54
C TYR A 2 0.10 -9.78 -17.86
N LYS A 3 -0.43 -9.75 -19.08
CA LYS A 3 -1.49 -8.83 -19.49
C LYS A 3 -2.83 -9.40 -19.05
N ARG A 4 -3.56 -8.68 -18.20
CA ARG A 4 -4.87 -9.10 -17.71
C ARG A 4 -5.98 -8.80 -18.70
N GLN A 5 -6.91 -9.74 -18.85
CA GLN A 5 -8.13 -9.53 -19.60
C GLN A 5 -9.12 -8.70 -18.74
N PRO A 6 -10.10 -8.01 -19.37
CA PRO A 6 -11.07 -7.20 -18.64
C PRO A 6 -11.76 -7.94 -17.47
N GLU A 7 -12.13 -9.20 -17.67
CA GLU A 7 -12.81 -10.02 -16.68
C GLU A 7 -11.89 -10.34 -15.47
N GLU A 8 -10.58 -10.51 -15.69
CA GLU A 8 -9.59 -10.69 -14.62
C GLU A 8 -9.43 -9.41 -13.81
N ILE A 9 -9.37 -8.24 -14.50
CA ILE A 9 -9.28 -6.93 -13.85
C ILE A 9 -10.53 -6.66 -13.00
N GLU A 10 -11.73 -7.06 -13.47
CA GLU A 10 -12.96 -6.93 -12.68
C GLU A 10 -12.91 -7.74 -11.37
N LYS A 11 -12.34 -8.95 -11.39
CA LYS A 11 -12.17 -9.76 -10.19
C LYS A 11 -11.18 -9.12 -9.20
N ILE A 12 -10.05 -8.61 -9.70
CA ILE A 12 -9.07 -7.85 -8.89
C ILE A 12 -9.74 -6.61 -8.27
N VAL A 13 -10.53 -5.88 -9.06
CA VAL A 13 -11.30 -4.72 -8.57
C VAL A 13 -12.29 -5.13 -7.49
N LYS A 14 -12.99 -6.27 -7.63
CA LYS A 14 -13.90 -6.78 -6.59
C LYS A 14 -13.15 -7.12 -5.30
N ALA A 15 -12.02 -7.81 -5.39
CA ALA A 15 -11.15 -8.07 -4.24
C ALA A 15 -10.73 -6.75 -3.57
N GLN A 16 -10.33 -5.75 -4.37
CA GLN A 16 -9.95 -4.43 -3.86
C GLN A 16 -11.13 -3.71 -3.17
N ARG A 17 -12.36 -3.77 -3.71
CA ARG A 17 -13.54 -3.16 -3.06
C ARG A 17 -13.89 -3.82 -1.73
N ILE A 18 -13.66 -5.13 -1.59
CA ILE A 18 -13.83 -5.85 -0.32
C ILE A 18 -12.84 -5.28 0.72
N ALA A 19 -11.56 -5.19 0.37
CA ALA A 19 -10.51 -4.65 1.24
C ALA A 19 -10.81 -3.20 1.65
N GLU A 20 -11.20 -2.34 0.71
CA GLU A 20 -11.57 -0.93 0.98
C GLU A 20 -12.78 -0.78 1.91
N ARG A 21 -13.79 -1.63 1.75
CA ARG A 21 -14.96 -1.65 2.64
C ARG A 21 -14.56 -2.08 4.05
N ALA A 22 -13.70 -3.09 4.16
CA ALA A 22 -13.17 -3.55 5.44
C ALA A 22 -12.38 -2.44 6.15
N PHE A 23 -11.52 -1.74 5.43
CA PHE A 23 -10.78 -0.58 5.95
C PHE A 23 -11.72 0.54 6.40
N SER A 24 -12.71 0.90 5.58
CA SER A 24 -13.69 1.92 5.94
C SER A 24 -14.50 1.56 7.20
N ARG A 25 -14.74 0.27 7.42
CA ARG A 25 -15.38 -0.23 8.64
C ARG A 25 -14.42 -0.15 9.83
N LEU A 26 -13.17 -0.61 9.63
CA LEU A 26 -12.14 -0.57 10.68
C LEU A 26 -11.94 0.84 11.24
N LEU A 27 -11.91 1.87 10.39
CA LEU A 27 -11.76 3.27 10.81
C LEU A 27 -12.81 3.76 11.83
N ARG A 28 -13.96 3.10 11.92
CA ARG A 28 -15.02 3.42 12.89
C ARG A 28 -14.84 2.71 14.23
N ASP A 29 -14.13 1.58 14.21
CA ASP A 29 -14.03 0.67 15.35
C ASP A 29 -12.64 0.71 16.00
N ILE A 30 -11.62 1.23 15.29
CA ILE A 30 -10.27 1.37 15.79
C ILE A 30 -10.18 2.47 16.85
N LYS A 31 -9.44 2.18 17.94
CA LYS A 31 -9.28 3.09 19.09
C LYS A 31 -7.89 2.96 19.70
N PRO A 32 -7.35 4.04 20.30
CA PRO A 32 -6.16 3.94 21.16
C PRO A 32 -6.32 2.83 22.21
N GLY A 33 -5.24 2.14 22.53
CA GLY A 33 -5.20 1.04 23.49
C GLY A 33 -5.54 -0.35 22.92
N GLN A 34 -6.09 -0.47 21.72
CA GLN A 34 -6.18 -1.75 21.02
C GLN A 34 -4.78 -2.22 20.60
N THR A 35 -4.57 -3.54 20.52
CA THR A 35 -3.29 -4.10 20.07
C THR A 35 -3.23 -4.18 18.54
N GLU A 36 -2.03 -4.19 17.96
CA GLU A 36 -1.82 -4.41 16.53
C GLU A 36 -2.48 -5.71 16.06
N LYS A 37 -2.34 -6.80 16.83
CA LYS A 37 -3.01 -8.09 16.54
C LYS A 37 -4.53 -7.96 16.50
N HIS A 38 -5.11 -7.19 17.42
CA HIS A 38 -6.55 -6.97 17.44
C HIS A 38 -7.01 -6.22 16.18
N VAL A 39 -6.28 -5.19 15.79
CA VAL A 39 -6.57 -4.41 14.57
C VAL A 39 -6.48 -5.27 13.32
N ALA A 40 -5.42 -6.07 13.18
CA ALA A 40 -5.27 -7.01 12.07
C ALA A 40 -6.42 -8.02 12.02
N ALA A 41 -6.77 -8.62 13.16
CA ALA A 41 -7.88 -9.58 13.25
C ALA A 41 -9.24 -8.96 12.89
N LEU A 42 -9.52 -7.72 13.30
CA LEU A 42 -10.73 -6.99 12.90
C LEU A 42 -10.78 -6.76 11.40
N LEU A 43 -9.66 -6.36 10.79
CA LEU A 43 -9.58 -6.10 9.37
C LEU A 43 -9.82 -7.37 8.56
N GLU A 44 -9.20 -8.49 8.94
CA GLU A 44 -9.42 -9.80 8.32
C GLU A 44 -10.88 -10.27 8.50
N TYR A 45 -11.45 -10.08 9.69
CA TYR A 45 -12.86 -10.37 9.95
C TYR A 45 -13.78 -9.57 9.02
N TYR A 46 -13.56 -8.27 8.86
CA TYR A 46 -14.39 -7.46 7.98
C TYR A 46 -14.21 -7.82 6.50
N MET A 47 -13.00 -8.18 6.06
CA MET A 47 -12.82 -8.69 4.68
C MET A 47 -13.64 -9.97 4.47
N ALA A 48 -13.62 -10.90 5.40
CA ALA A 48 -14.42 -12.13 5.33
C ALA A 48 -15.93 -11.83 5.34
N GLU A 49 -16.39 -10.92 6.22
CA GLU A 49 -17.80 -10.48 6.28
C GLU A 49 -18.28 -9.86 4.96
N TYR A 50 -17.40 -9.17 4.24
CA TYR A 50 -17.72 -8.53 2.96
C TYR A 50 -17.50 -9.43 1.74
N GLY A 51 -17.22 -10.71 1.96
CA GLY A 51 -17.22 -11.74 0.91
C GLY A 51 -15.86 -12.02 0.29
N SER A 52 -14.79 -11.80 1.04
CA SER A 52 -13.47 -12.31 0.64
C SER A 52 -13.42 -13.82 0.75
N ASP A 53 -12.83 -14.51 -0.24
CA ASP A 53 -12.50 -15.92 -0.19
C ASP A 53 -11.35 -16.24 0.79
N GLY A 54 -10.57 -15.23 1.15
CA GLY A 54 -9.45 -15.28 2.06
C GLY A 54 -8.62 -14.00 2.02
N LYS A 55 -7.62 -13.90 2.88
CA LYS A 55 -6.63 -12.82 2.81
C LYS A 55 -5.66 -13.05 1.66
N SER A 56 -5.20 -11.98 1.02
CA SER A 56 -4.18 -12.05 -0.03
C SER A 56 -2.82 -12.47 0.52
N PHE A 57 -2.49 -12.00 1.71
CA PHE A 57 -1.25 -12.23 2.45
C PHE A 57 -1.48 -11.97 3.94
N ASP A 58 -0.47 -12.20 4.77
CA ASP A 58 -0.55 -11.93 6.21
C ASP A 58 -0.65 -10.41 6.44
N THR A 59 -1.78 -9.99 7.02
CA THR A 59 -2.07 -8.57 7.28
C THR A 59 -1.00 -7.93 8.15
N ILE A 60 -0.47 -6.80 7.70
CA ILE A 60 0.42 -5.95 8.49
C ILE A 60 -0.44 -4.91 9.21
N ALA A 61 -0.30 -4.82 10.52
CA ALA A 61 -0.76 -3.70 11.34
C ALA A 61 0.39 -3.33 12.27
N ALA A 62 1.11 -2.27 11.93
CA ALA A 62 2.35 -1.89 12.60
C ALA A 62 2.28 -0.45 13.10
N SER A 63 2.42 -0.24 14.41
CA SER A 63 2.23 1.06 15.04
C SER A 63 3.52 1.62 15.66
N GLY A 64 3.66 2.95 15.65
CA GLY A 64 4.80 3.66 16.21
C GLY A 64 6.12 3.10 15.69
N VAL A 65 7.00 2.64 16.57
CA VAL A 65 8.33 2.11 16.18
C VAL A 65 8.26 0.86 15.31
N ASN A 66 7.20 0.05 15.41
CA ASN A 66 7.01 -1.14 14.57
C ASN A 66 6.73 -0.77 13.12
N SER A 67 6.12 0.38 12.86
CA SER A 67 5.87 0.87 11.49
C SER A 67 7.16 1.17 10.72
N ALA A 68 8.31 1.30 11.41
CA ALA A 68 9.62 1.42 10.79
C ALA A 68 10.14 0.14 10.12
N SER A 69 9.42 -0.98 10.25
CA SER A 69 9.71 -2.24 9.56
C SER A 69 8.71 -2.45 8.42
N PRO A 70 9.16 -2.50 7.15
CA PRO A 70 8.26 -2.70 6.01
C PRO A 70 7.45 -4.00 6.06
N HIS A 71 8.03 -5.05 6.66
CA HIS A 71 7.44 -6.39 6.80
C HIS A 71 7.17 -6.73 8.26
N ALA A 72 6.63 -5.77 9.02
CA ALA A 72 6.29 -5.98 10.41
C ALA A 72 5.18 -7.03 10.56
N VAL A 73 5.29 -7.85 11.61
CA VAL A 73 4.22 -8.76 12.02
C VAL A 73 3.45 -8.10 13.16
N PRO A 74 2.12 -8.11 13.18
CA PRO A 74 1.32 -7.54 14.25
C PRO A 74 1.68 -8.13 15.63
N THR A 75 1.91 -7.26 16.62
CA THR A 75 2.33 -7.61 17.97
C THR A 75 1.24 -7.30 19.02
N ASP A 76 1.55 -7.53 20.30
CA ASP A 76 0.71 -7.09 21.41
C ASP A 76 0.93 -5.62 21.79
N LYS A 77 1.75 -4.86 21.01
CA LYS A 77 1.89 -3.41 21.19
C LYS A 77 0.52 -2.75 21.04
N LYS A 78 0.21 -1.89 22.00
CA LYS A 78 -1.03 -1.08 21.96
C LYS A 78 -0.81 0.17 21.12
N LEU A 79 -1.86 0.58 20.41
CA LEU A 79 -1.91 1.85 19.71
C LEU A 79 -1.86 2.99 20.73
N GLU A 80 -0.95 3.92 20.53
CA GLU A 80 -0.71 5.04 21.44
C GLU A 80 -0.88 6.38 20.70
N ASN A 81 -1.26 7.41 21.47
CA ASN A 81 -1.32 8.76 20.93
C ASN A 81 0.06 9.22 20.43
N GLY A 82 0.14 9.64 19.18
CA GLY A 82 1.38 10.00 18.50
C GLY A 82 1.94 8.90 17.62
N ASP A 83 1.31 7.72 17.54
CA ASP A 83 1.72 6.65 16.62
C ASP A 83 1.25 6.92 15.18
N PHE A 84 2.09 6.62 14.19
CA PHE A 84 1.59 6.14 12.91
C PHE A 84 1.17 4.68 13.05
N LEU A 85 0.13 4.30 12.33
CA LEU A 85 -0.29 2.93 12.14
C LEU A 85 -0.31 2.63 10.64
N THR A 86 0.62 1.82 10.18
CA THR A 86 0.66 1.29 8.83
C THR A 86 -0.18 0.02 8.77
N LEU A 87 -1.17 0.02 7.90
CA LEU A 87 -2.05 -1.10 7.59
C LEU A 87 -1.81 -1.52 6.15
N ASP A 88 -1.29 -2.74 5.95
CA ASP A 88 -1.05 -3.33 4.65
C ASP A 88 -1.79 -4.67 4.56
N PHE A 89 -2.70 -4.77 3.61
CA PHE A 89 -3.70 -5.83 3.56
C PHE A 89 -4.32 -5.96 2.17
N GLY A 90 -4.83 -7.14 1.91
CA GLY A 90 -5.57 -7.44 0.68
C GLY A 90 -6.56 -8.57 0.87
N ALA A 91 -7.60 -8.57 0.05
CA ALA A 91 -8.62 -9.61 -0.04
C ALA A 91 -8.38 -10.49 -1.27
N THR A 92 -8.91 -11.71 -1.24
CA THR A 92 -8.97 -12.60 -2.40
C THR A 92 -10.41 -12.74 -2.86
N TYR A 93 -10.66 -12.69 -4.16
CA TYR A 93 -11.96 -12.92 -4.75
C TYR A 93 -11.82 -13.73 -6.04
N ASP A 94 -12.47 -14.88 -6.09
CA ASP A 94 -12.47 -15.84 -7.23
C ASP A 94 -11.03 -16.15 -7.70
N GLY A 95 -10.13 -16.38 -6.73
CA GLY A 95 -8.72 -16.68 -6.93
C GLY A 95 -7.82 -15.49 -7.27
N TYR A 96 -8.34 -14.26 -7.37
CA TYR A 96 -7.56 -13.04 -7.64
C TYR A 96 -7.33 -12.25 -6.38
N HIS A 97 -6.11 -11.75 -6.24
CA HIS A 97 -5.63 -10.98 -5.10
C HIS A 97 -5.86 -9.48 -5.26
N SER A 98 -6.01 -8.78 -4.14
CA SER A 98 -5.83 -7.32 -4.06
C SER A 98 -4.72 -6.97 -3.08
N ASP A 99 -4.28 -5.73 -3.16
CA ASP A 99 -3.19 -5.19 -2.36
C ASP A 99 -3.38 -3.70 -2.10
N MET A 100 -3.22 -3.27 -0.85
CA MET A 100 -3.21 -1.85 -0.52
C MET A 100 -2.58 -1.58 0.84
N THR A 101 -1.83 -0.49 0.92
CA THR A 101 -1.35 0.06 2.18
C THR A 101 -1.93 1.44 2.44
N ARG A 102 -2.34 1.68 3.68
CA ARG A 102 -2.60 3.02 4.21
C ARG A 102 -1.90 3.20 5.56
N THR A 103 -1.25 4.34 5.71
CA THR A 103 -0.75 4.78 7.02
C THR A 103 -1.71 5.82 7.57
N ILE A 104 -2.20 5.62 8.78
CA ILE A 104 -3.05 6.55 9.53
C ILE A 104 -2.33 7.00 10.79
N ALA A 105 -2.80 8.03 11.44
CA ALA A 105 -2.25 8.50 12.71
C ALA A 105 -3.22 8.25 13.87
N ILE A 106 -2.68 7.98 15.04
CA ILE A 106 -3.41 7.88 16.29
C ILE A 106 -3.16 9.17 17.09
N GLY A 107 -4.18 10.00 17.20
CA GLY A 107 -4.09 11.29 17.93
C GLY A 107 -3.10 12.28 17.30
N LYS A 108 -2.15 12.76 18.07
CA LYS A 108 -1.28 13.89 17.70
C LYS A 108 -0.30 13.56 16.57
N VAL A 109 -0.26 14.40 15.53
CA VAL A 109 0.71 14.36 14.44
C VAL A 109 1.71 15.50 14.62
N THR A 110 3.00 15.22 14.56
CA THR A 110 4.06 16.23 14.55
C THR A 110 4.35 16.74 13.13
N ASP A 111 5.01 17.89 13.02
CA ASP A 111 5.40 18.43 11.71
C ASP A 111 6.35 17.47 10.94
N ASP A 112 7.25 16.79 11.64
CA ASP A 112 8.15 15.79 11.03
C ASP A 112 7.36 14.58 10.50
N MET A 113 6.35 14.10 11.24
CA MET A 113 5.47 13.04 10.78
C MET A 113 4.69 13.47 9.54
N LYS A 114 4.08 14.65 9.58
CA LYS A 114 3.34 15.20 8.42
C LYS A 114 4.23 15.36 7.20
N LYS A 115 5.44 15.89 7.38
CA LYS A 115 6.43 16.05 6.29
C LYS A 115 6.77 14.69 5.65
N MET A 116 7.00 13.65 6.46
CA MET A 116 7.32 12.32 5.93
C MET A 116 6.12 11.70 5.22
N TYR A 117 4.91 11.85 5.77
CA TYR A 117 3.68 11.39 5.12
C TYR A 117 3.49 12.04 3.75
N ASP A 118 3.65 13.36 3.68
CA ASP A 118 3.51 14.12 2.43
C ASP A 118 4.57 13.68 1.40
N ALA A 119 5.81 13.47 1.82
CA ALA A 119 6.88 12.99 0.94
C ALA A 119 6.52 11.64 0.29
N VAL A 120 6.01 10.69 1.07
CA VAL A 120 5.58 9.36 0.58
C VAL A 120 4.34 9.50 -0.32
N LEU A 121 3.37 10.32 0.05
CA LEU A 121 2.19 10.61 -0.76
C LEU A 121 2.58 11.18 -2.13
N PHE A 122 3.46 12.21 -2.17
CA PHE A 122 3.91 12.79 -3.43
C PHE A 122 4.72 11.80 -4.26
N ALA A 123 5.54 10.94 -3.63
CA ALA A 123 6.26 9.88 -4.33
C ALA A 123 5.30 8.88 -5.01
N ASN A 124 4.21 8.48 -4.34
CA ASN A 124 3.16 7.64 -4.93
C ASN A 124 2.51 8.36 -6.12
N LEU A 125 2.06 9.60 -5.94
CA LEU A 125 1.38 10.36 -6.99
C LEU A 125 2.27 10.60 -8.22
N ASP A 126 3.55 10.94 -8.03
CA ASP A 126 4.48 11.21 -9.13
C ASP A 126 4.84 9.93 -9.89
N ALA A 127 5.04 8.80 -9.17
CA ALA A 127 5.23 7.50 -9.80
C ALA A 127 4.02 7.11 -10.65
N MET A 128 2.79 7.28 -10.12
CA MET A 128 1.56 7.00 -10.88
C MET A 128 1.44 7.86 -12.14
N LYS A 129 1.82 9.15 -12.10
CA LYS A 129 1.83 10.03 -13.29
C LYS A 129 2.83 9.56 -14.36
N ALA A 130 3.93 8.92 -13.95
CA ALA A 130 4.95 8.44 -14.86
C ALA A 130 4.62 7.07 -15.49
N ILE A 131 3.82 6.24 -14.80
CA ILE A 131 3.48 4.89 -15.27
C ILE A 131 2.62 4.95 -16.52
N ARG A 132 3.09 4.28 -17.59
CA ARG A 132 2.38 4.03 -18.86
C ARG A 132 3.02 2.86 -19.58
N ALA A 133 2.41 2.41 -20.67
CA ALA A 133 3.04 1.41 -21.52
C ALA A 133 4.39 1.90 -22.07
N ASP A 134 5.27 0.93 -22.32
CA ASP A 134 6.61 1.08 -22.89
C ASP A 134 7.65 1.80 -22.03
N ILE A 135 7.34 2.16 -20.76
CA ILE A 135 8.40 2.52 -19.81
C ILE A 135 8.94 1.28 -19.07
N SER A 136 10.18 1.35 -18.59
CA SER A 136 10.70 0.28 -17.74
C SER A 136 10.24 0.42 -16.29
N GLY A 137 10.08 -0.71 -15.58
CA GLY A 137 9.81 -0.71 -14.14
C GLY A 137 10.88 0.02 -13.33
N LYS A 138 12.14 0.03 -13.83
CA LYS A 138 13.23 0.81 -13.25
C LYS A 138 12.98 2.32 -13.33
N VAL A 139 12.41 2.81 -14.45
CA VAL A 139 12.06 4.24 -14.59
C VAL A 139 10.92 4.60 -13.64
N ALA A 140 9.88 3.76 -13.52
CA ALA A 140 8.79 4.00 -12.57
C ALA A 140 9.32 4.11 -11.13
N ASP A 141 10.18 3.18 -10.71
CA ASP A 141 10.84 3.20 -9.39
C ASP A 141 11.68 4.46 -9.18
N SER A 142 12.47 4.86 -10.18
CA SER A 142 13.37 6.02 -10.07
C SER A 142 12.63 7.34 -9.84
N VAL A 143 11.40 7.48 -10.35
CA VAL A 143 10.57 8.67 -10.10
C VAL A 143 10.21 8.78 -8.63
N ALA A 144 9.70 7.71 -8.01
CA ALA A 144 9.37 7.72 -6.59
C ALA A 144 10.61 8.00 -5.72
N ARG A 145 11.76 7.38 -6.04
CA ARG A 145 13.02 7.63 -5.31
C ARG A 145 13.47 9.07 -5.42
N SER A 146 13.42 9.66 -6.61
CA SER A 146 13.82 11.05 -6.82
C SER A 146 12.93 12.01 -6.04
N THR A 147 11.61 11.74 -5.97
CA THR A 147 10.70 12.54 -5.15
C THR A 147 11.06 12.41 -3.67
N LEU A 148 11.26 11.18 -3.15
CA LEU A 148 11.68 10.98 -1.76
C LEU A 148 13.05 11.61 -1.46
N ASP A 149 14.00 11.57 -2.39
CA ASP A 149 15.31 12.23 -2.25
C ASP A 149 15.17 13.76 -2.15
N ALA A 150 14.32 14.37 -2.98
CA ALA A 150 14.06 15.80 -2.95
C ALA A 150 13.46 16.27 -1.61
N TRP A 151 12.68 15.38 -0.93
CA TRP A 151 12.14 15.64 0.40
C TRP A 151 13.10 15.28 1.54
N GLY A 152 14.28 14.68 1.23
CA GLY A 152 15.29 14.26 2.21
C GLY A 152 15.05 12.87 2.83
N PHE A 153 14.15 12.06 2.24
CA PHE A 153 13.79 10.73 2.73
C PHE A 153 14.28 9.56 1.86
N GLY A 154 14.96 9.81 0.73
CA GLY A 154 15.33 8.73 -0.21
C GLY A 154 16.16 7.61 0.39
N LYS A 155 17.10 7.92 1.32
CA LYS A 155 17.90 6.90 2.03
C LYS A 155 17.08 5.96 2.91
N TYR A 156 15.82 6.28 3.19
CA TYR A 156 14.90 5.49 3.99
C TYR A 156 13.94 4.64 3.16
N PHE A 157 14.03 4.69 1.82
CA PHE A 157 13.27 3.85 0.90
C PHE A 157 14.07 2.61 0.51
N GLY A 158 13.92 1.53 1.26
CA GLY A 158 14.76 0.34 1.20
C GLY A 158 14.29 -0.79 0.27
N HIS A 159 13.13 -0.67 -0.39
CA HIS A 159 12.57 -1.72 -1.27
C HIS A 159 12.23 -1.18 -2.66
N GLY A 160 11.68 -2.01 -3.54
CA GLY A 160 11.19 -1.60 -4.86
C GLY A 160 9.90 -0.80 -4.78
N LEU A 161 9.57 -0.08 -5.85
CA LEU A 161 8.33 0.67 -5.96
C LEU A 161 7.09 -0.23 -5.96
N GLY A 162 7.20 -1.48 -6.50
CA GLY A 162 6.06 -2.37 -6.55
C GLY A 162 6.24 -3.60 -7.44
N HIS A 163 5.17 -4.37 -7.55
CA HIS A 163 5.11 -5.68 -8.20
C HIS A 163 3.76 -5.90 -8.89
N GLY A 164 3.68 -6.92 -9.73
CA GLY A 164 2.43 -7.37 -10.31
C GLY A 164 1.55 -8.09 -9.29
N VAL A 165 0.23 -7.99 -9.49
CA VAL A 165 -0.78 -8.68 -8.68
C VAL A 165 -1.77 -9.38 -9.61
N GLY A 166 -2.19 -10.59 -9.24
CA GLY A 166 -3.17 -11.34 -10.01
C GLY A 166 -3.62 -12.62 -9.32
N LEU A 167 -3.30 -13.78 -9.89
CA LEU A 167 -3.50 -15.09 -9.26
C LEU A 167 -2.49 -15.36 -8.15
N GLU A 168 -1.34 -14.67 -8.22
CA GLU A 168 -0.36 -14.62 -7.14
C GLU A 168 -0.31 -13.19 -6.60
N ILE A 169 -0.05 -13.05 -5.30
CA ILE A 169 0.11 -11.72 -4.70
C ILE A 169 1.36 -11.01 -5.24
N HIS A 170 2.44 -11.75 -5.44
CA HIS A 170 3.66 -11.26 -6.05
C HIS A 170 3.90 -11.96 -7.38
N GLU A 171 3.68 -11.26 -8.47
CA GLU A 171 3.97 -11.75 -9.82
C GLU A 171 4.68 -10.68 -10.66
N ALA A 172 5.04 -11.01 -11.88
CA ALA A 172 5.57 -10.03 -12.83
C ALA A 172 4.45 -9.07 -13.32
N PRO A 173 4.80 -7.79 -13.61
CA PRO A 173 6.14 -7.21 -13.63
C PRO A 173 6.61 -6.75 -12.24
N SER A 174 7.88 -6.39 -12.11
CA SER A 174 8.37 -5.62 -10.97
C SER A 174 8.71 -4.19 -11.35
N ALA A 175 8.56 -3.27 -10.40
CA ALA A 175 9.11 -1.92 -10.47
C ALA A 175 10.12 -1.75 -9.34
N SER A 176 11.41 -1.74 -9.67
CA SER A 176 12.51 -1.67 -8.71
C SER A 176 13.78 -1.16 -9.40
N PRO A 177 14.84 -0.78 -8.66
CA PRO A 177 16.12 -0.37 -9.27
C PRO A 177 16.75 -1.42 -10.18
N SER A 178 16.47 -2.71 -9.93
CA SER A 178 16.98 -3.86 -10.70
C SER A 178 16.00 -4.41 -11.74
N SER A 179 14.82 -3.81 -11.87
CA SER A 179 13.78 -4.31 -12.78
C SER A 179 14.26 -4.41 -14.23
N GLN A 180 13.98 -5.55 -14.86
CA GLN A 180 14.22 -5.80 -16.29
C GLN A 180 12.93 -5.74 -17.13
N TYR A 181 11.80 -5.42 -16.48
CA TYR A 181 10.50 -5.40 -17.15
C TYR A 181 10.24 -4.07 -17.83
N THR A 182 9.69 -4.15 -19.05
CA THR A 182 9.02 -3.04 -19.72
C THR A 182 7.53 -3.20 -19.48
N LEU A 183 6.90 -2.16 -18.92
CA LEU A 183 5.47 -2.17 -18.64
C LEU A 183 4.68 -2.19 -19.95
N LYS A 184 3.60 -2.94 -19.99
CA LYS A 184 2.71 -3.06 -21.15
C LYS A 184 1.26 -2.81 -20.72
N GLU A 185 0.48 -2.32 -21.65
CA GLU A 185 -0.96 -2.14 -21.46
C GLU A 185 -1.62 -3.41 -20.90
N GLY A 186 -2.49 -3.24 -19.90
CA GLY A 186 -3.20 -4.33 -19.22
C GLY A 186 -2.40 -5.05 -18.12
N MET A 187 -1.15 -4.66 -17.86
CA MET A 187 -0.43 -5.14 -16.66
C MET A 187 -0.98 -4.47 -15.42
N ILE A 188 -1.08 -5.23 -14.33
CA ILE A 188 -1.37 -4.70 -12.99
C ILE A 188 -0.05 -4.49 -12.27
N LEU A 189 0.07 -3.41 -11.53
CA LEU A 189 1.25 -3.05 -10.75
C LEU A 189 0.84 -2.37 -9.45
N THR A 190 1.51 -2.71 -8.33
CA THR A 190 1.44 -1.93 -7.10
C THR A 190 2.33 -0.68 -7.22
N VAL A 191 1.95 0.39 -6.54
CA VAL A 191 2.71 1.63 -6.43
C VAL A 191 2.77 1.99 -4.97
N GLU A 192 3.83 1.53 -4.29
CA GLU A 192 3.93 1.45 -2.83
C GLU A 192 5.21 2.10 -2.26
N PRO A 193 5.56 3.35 -2.61
CA PRO A 193 6.71 3.98 -2.00
C PRO A 193 6.53 4.06 -0.49
N GLY A 194 7.64 3.88 0.24
CA GLY A 194 7.67 3.98 1.68
C GLY A 194 8.97 4.58 2.20
N ALA A 195 8.93 5.13 3.39
CA ALA A 195 10.11 5.62 4.09
C ALA A 195 10.06 5.12 5.54
N TYR A 196 11.20 4.59 6.03
CA TYR A 196 11.25 3.88 7.32
C TYR A 196 12.46 4.35 8.12
N ILE A 197 12.23 5.03 9.25
CA ILE A 197 13.29 5.53 10.13
C ILE A 197 13.40 4.60 11.33
N SER A 198 14.41 3.74 11.33
CA SER A 198 14.65 2.79 12.41
C SER A 198 14.60 3.47 13.79
N GLY A 199 13.87 2.86 14.72
CA GLY A 199 13.69 3.37 16.08
C GLY A 199 12.73 4.57 16.20
N LYS A 200 12.07 4.97 15.09
CA LYS A 200 11.06 6.04 15.11
C LYS A 200 9.73 5.54 14.55
N TYR A 201 9.54 5.63 13.25
CA TYR A 201 8.31 5.24 12.54
C TYR A 201 8.57 5.10 11.04
N GLY A 202 7.62 4.50 10.35
CA GLY A 202 7.59 4.42 8.90
C GLY A 202 6.23 4.83 8.33
N VAL A 203 6.23 5.14 7.04
CA VAL A 203 5.05 5.46 6.25
C VAL A 203 5.13 4.69 4.93
N ARG A 204 4.04 4.06 4.52
CA ARG A 204 3.81 3.55 3.16
C ARG A 204 2.42 3.96 2.70
N THR A 205 2.30 4.35 1.45
CA THR A 205 1.04 4.56 0.76
C THR A 205 1.07 3.77 -0.53
N GLU A 206 0.08 2.92 -0.73
CA GLU A 206 0.03 2.00 -1.84
C GLU A 206 -1.31 2.00 -2.54
N ASP A 207 -1.26 1.98 -3.86
CA ASP A 207 -2.39 1.69 -4.73
C ASP A 207 -2.01 0.63 -5.76
N MET A 208 -2.99 -0.14 -6.23
CA MET A 208 -2.86 -0.92 -7.45
C MET A 208 -3.28 -0.09 -8.66
N VAL A 209 -2.54 -0.21 -9.75
CA VAL A 209 -2.87 0.41 -11.03
C VAL A 209 -2.91 -0.60 -12.16
N VAL A 210 -3.76 -0.37 -13.17
CA VAL A 210 -3.65 -1.03 -14.46
C VAL A 210 -2.98 -0.07 -15.45
N VAL A 211 -1.93 -0.55 -16.10
CA VAL A 211 -1.18 0.20 -17.11
C VAL A 211 -2.03 0.41 -18.35
N THR A 212 -2.08 1.64 -18.87
CA THR A 212 -2.71 2.00 -20.16
C THR A 212 -1.65 2.51 -21.15
N ASN A 213 -2.03 2.76 -22.38
CA ASN A 213 -1.09 3.21 -23.41
C ASN A 213 -0.45 4.57 -23.07
N ASP A 214 -1.22 5.48 -22.47
CA ASP A 214 -0.84 6.87 -22.21
C ASP A 214 -0.72 7.22 -20.71
N GLY A 215 -0.96 6.24 -19.83
CA GLY A 215 -0.92 6.44 -18.38
C GLY A 215 -1.18 5.17 -17.59
N CYS A 216 -1.85 5.32 -16.45
CA CYS A 216 -2.40 4.21 -15.67
C CYS A 216 -3.76 4.58 -15.07
N ARG A 217 -4.59 3.57 -14.87
CA ARG A 217 -5.86 3.72 -14.14
C ARG A 217 -5.70 3.17 -12.74
N ASN A 218 -5.92 4.02 -11.75
CA ASN A 218 -5.93 3.58 -10.34
C ASN A 218 -7.11 2.65 -10.07
N LEU A 219 -6.83 1.50 -9.45
CA LEU A 219 -7.83 0.52 -9.03
C LEU A 219 -8.22 0.70 -7.56
N THR A 220 -7.47 1.48 -6.78
CA THR A 220 -7.71 1.74 -5.36
C THR A 220 -8.44 3.07 -5.19
N ASN A 221 -9.63 3.07 -4.60
CA ASN A 221 -10.48 4.27 -4.44
C ASN A 221 -10.39 4.92 -3.06
N THR A 222 -9.74 4.26 -2.09
CA THR A 222 -9.58 4.79 -0.74
C THR A 222 -8.76 6.08 -0.75
N THR A 223 -9.20 7.10 0.03
CA THR A 223 -8.44 8.35 0.17
C THR A 223 -6.99 8.11 0.56
N LYS A 224 -6.12 9.00 0.09
CA LYS A 224 -4.70 9.09 0.48
C LYS A 224 -4.43 10.28 1.41
N ASP A 225 -5.45 10.98 1.85
CA ASP A 225 -5.29 11.99 2.89
C ASP A 225 -4.94 11.34 4.22
N LEU A 226 -4.13 12.01 5.03
CA LEU A 226 -3.79 11.51 6.36
C LEU A 226 -5.04 11.50 7.25
N ILE A 227 -5.48 10.30 7.61
CA ILE A 227 -6.59 10.08 8.55
C ILE A 227 -6.01 10.08 9.96
N ILE A 228 -6.67 10.80 10.86
CA ILE A 228 -6.32 10.88 12.29
C ILE A 228 -7.46 10.25 13.09
N ILE A 229 -7.13 9.30 13.95
CA ILE A 229 -8.04 8.65 14.89
C ILE A 229 -7.81 9.28 16.27
N ASP A 230 -8.84 9.89 16.86
CA ASP A 230 -8.83 10.52 18.19
C ASP A 230 -9.10 9.53 19.33
#